data_421a6b099ee968d03fd2c64819520d70
#
_entry.id   421a6b099ee968d03fd2c64819520d70
#
_cell.length_a   1.000
_cell.length_b   1.000
_cell.length_c   1.000
_cell.angle_alpha   90.00
_cell.angle_beta   90.00
_cell.angle_gamma   90.00
#
_symmetry.space_group_name_H-M   'P 1'
#
loop_
_entity.id
_entity.type
_entity.pdbx_description
1 polymer ?
#
loop_
_entity_poly.entity_id
_entity_poly.type
_entity_poly.pdbx_seq_one_letter_code
_entity_poly.pdbx_strand_id
1 'polypeptide(L)'
;LYPLTLNQPKHLLEVGGRSILERLLEQLAEIESLEHVYVVTNSKFADRFRELAESWAGPPPVSVIDDGTTREDDRLGAIGDLDLAIEQEGLDDDLLVAAGDSVFVFSGNGLTDFADFGSSKQAPVVAVYDVGDREAVKRFSAITTDAQRRVIAFEEKPAEPETTLVGVALYFYPRSQLPLVARYLEEGNNPDQPGRLVEWLYRQVPVHVWEIPGRWYDIGSRETLEQANRELAD
;
A
#
# COMPACT_ATOMS: atom_id res chain seq x y z
N LEU A 1 12.99 -8.82 -10.29
CA LEU A 1 12.47 -10.13 -9.85
C LEU A 1 12.35 -11.18 -10.98
N TYR A 2 12.47 -10.75 -12.25
CA TYR A 2 12.55 -11.71 -13.37
C TYR A 2 13.73 -12.70 -13.18
N PRO A 3 13.57 -14.01 -13.42
CA PRO A 3 12.40 -14.68 -14.02
C PRO A 3 11.34 -15.18 -13.01
N LEU A 4 11.49 -14.95 -11.71
CA LEU A 4 10.59 -15.47 -10.67
C LEU A 4 9.13 -15.00 -10.86
N THR A 5 8.95 -13.79 -11.40
CA THR A 5 7.63 -13.18 -11.64
C THR A 5 7.05 -13.45 -13.03
N LEU A 6 7.63 -14.35 -13.82
CA LEU A 6 7.14 -14.66 -15.17
C LEU A 6 5.73 -15.29 -15.14
N ASN A 7 5.52 -16.26 -14.24
CA ASN A 7 4.30 -17.04 -14.12
C ASN A 7 3.64 -16.93 -12.74
N GLN A 8 4.17 -16.08 -11.87
CA GLN A 8 3.69 -15.89 -10.52
C GLN A 8 3.71 -14.39 -10.21
N PRO A 9 2.63 -13.80 -9.66
CA PRO A 9 2.66 -12.42 -9.21
C PRO A 9 3.65 -12.28 -8.04
N LYS A 10 4.34 -11.14 -7.97
CA LYS A 10 5.36 -10.90 -6.93
C LYS A 10 4.82 -11.02 -5.50
N HIS A 11 3.55 -10.71 -5.32
CA HIS A 11 2.84 -10.77 -4.04
C HIS A 11 2.72 -12.19 -3.46
N LEU A 12 2.83 -13.20 -4.34
CA LEU A 12 2.83 -14.62 -3.96
C LEU A 12 4.25 -15.21 -3.86
N LEU A 13 5.31 -14.40 -4.00
CA LEU A 13 6.68 -14.85 -3.68
C LEU A 13 6.81 -15.04 -2.18
N GLU A 14 7.55 -16.07 -1.80
CA GLU A 14 7.76 -16.42 -0.39
C GLU A 14 8.88 -15.58 0.24
N VAL A 15 8.60 -15.14 1.47
CA VAL A 15 9.55 -14.50 2.37
C VAL A 15 9.43 -15.20 3.72
N GLY A 16 10.50 -15.86 4.19
CA GLY A 16 10.47 -16.64 5.44
C GLY A 16 9.36 -17.71 5.42
N GLY A 17 9.24 -18.48 4.33
CA GLY A 17 8.31 -19.61 4.23
C GLY A 17 6.83 -19.27 4.05
N ARG A 18 6.46 -18.00 3.85
CA ARG A 18 5.09 -17.56 3.56
C ARG A 18 5.08 -16.53 2.44
N SER A 19 4.02 -16.47 1.64
CA SER A 19 3.92 -15.43 0.62
C SER A 19 3.82 -14.04 1.25
N ILE A 20 4.24 -13.02 0.50
CA ILE A 20 4.16 -11.63 0.94
C ILE A 20 2.73 -11.26 1.30
N LEU A 21 1.76 -11.67 0.46
CA LEU A 21 0.34 -11.39 0.70
C LEU A 21 -0.21 -12.11 1.95
N GLU A 22 0.14 -13.38 2.18
CA GLU A 22 -0.28 -14.10 3.40
C GLU A 22 0.23 -13.40 4.66
N ARG A 23 1.48 -12.92 4.66
CA ARG A 23 2.03 -12.13 5.77
C ARG A 23 1.24 -10.86 6.02
N LEU A 24 0.84 -10.17 4.95
CA LEU A 24 0.02 -8.96 5.07
C LEU A 24 -1.38 -9.31 5.60
N LEU A 25 -2.02 -10.37 5.09
CA LEU A 25 -3.33 -10.82 5.56
C LEU A 25 -3.32 -11.22 7.03
N GLU A 26 -2.27 -11.89 7.51
CA GLU A 26 -2.10 -12.22 8.93
C GLU A 26 -2.04 -10.98 9.81
N GLN A 27 -1.33 -9.93 9.37
CA GLN A 27 -1.25 -8.67 10.11
C GLN A 27 -2.57 -7.88 10.05
N LEU A 28 -3.28 -7.93 8.92
CA LEU A 28 -4.61 -7.34 8.77
C LEU A 28 -5.65 -8.05 9.66
N ALA A 29 -5.50 -9.35 9.86
CA ALA A 29 -6.38 -10.15 10.72
C ALA A 29 -6.32 -9.76 12.21
N GLU A 30 -5.29 -9.02 12.63
CA GLU A 30 -5.18 -8.49 13.99
C GLU A 30 -6.04 -7.24 14.23
N ILE A 31 -6.58 -6.62 13.16
CA ILE A 31 -7.44 -5.45 13.25
C ILE A 31 -8.89 -5.90 13.46
N GLU A 32 -9.39 -5.86 14.69
CA GLU A 32 -10.74 -6.32 15.05
C GLU A 32 -11.86 -5.58 14.30
N SER A 33 -11.65 -4.32 13.94
CA SER A 33 -12.61 -3.49 13.20
C SER A 33 -12.59 -3.69 11.68
N LEU A 34 -11.67 -4.49 11.15
CA LEU A 34 -11.56 -4.73 9.71
C LEU A 34 -12.60 -5.76 9.27
N GLU A 35 -13.58 -5.33 8.47
CA GLU A 35 -14.70 -6.17 8.07
C GLU A 35 -14.41 -7.03 6.83
N HIS A 36 -13.59 -6.52 5.88
CA HIS A 36 -13.33 -7.20 4.61
C HIS A 36 -11.98 -6.78 4.00
N VAL A 37 -11.36 -7.66 3.23
CA VAL A 37 -10.18 -7.35 2.39
C VAL A 37 -10.52 -7.59 0.93
N TYR A 38 -10.27 -6.59 0.09
CA TYR A 38 -10.38 -6.68 -1.36
C TYR A 38 -8.98 -6.68 -1.97
N VAL A 39 -8.67 -7.68 -2.77
CA VAL A 39 -7.42 -7.78 -3.53
C VAL A 39 -7.71 -7.44 -4.98
N VAL A 40 -7.29 -6.26 -5.42
CA VAL A 40 -7.43 -5.85 -6.83
C VAL A 40 -6.23 -6.35 -7.63
N THR A 41 -6.48 -6.97 -8.76
CA THR A 41 -5.44 -7.55 -9.63
C THR A 41 -5.90 -7.64 -11.08
N ASN A 42 -4.94 -7.79 -12.00
CA ASN A 42 -5.26 -8.00 -13.41
C ASN A 42 -5.76 -9.44 -13.70
N SER A 43 -6.47 -9.58 -14.83
CA SER A 43 -7.06 -10.86 -15.27
C SER A 43 -6.04 -12.00 -15.42
N LYS A 44 -4.79 -11.67 -15.70
CA LYS A 44 -3.72 -12.68 -15.85
C LYS A 44 -3.49 -13.46 -14.55
N PHE A 45 -3.66 -12.83 -13.40
CA PHE A 45 -3.33 -13.41 -12.10
C PHE A 45 -4.54 -13.60 -11.19
N ALA A 46 -5.74 -13.14 -11.59
CA ALA A 46 -6.94 -13.18 -10.77
C ALA A 46 -7.23 -14.57 -10.18
N ASP A 47 -7.10 -15.64 -10.96
CA ASP A 47 -7.35 -17.01 -10.49
C ASP A 47 -6.37 -17.43 -9.39
N ARG A 48 -5.10 -16.99 -9.46
CA ARG A 48 -4.12 -17.28 -8.41
C ARG A 48 -4.46 -16.64 -7.08
N PHE A 49 -4.99 -15.41 -7.12
CA PHE A 49 -5.44 -14.73 -5.91
C PHE A 49 -6.77 -15.29 -5.40
N ARG A 50 -7.67 -15.77 -6.27
CA ARG A 50 -8.89 -16.49 -5.87
C ARG A 50 -8.55 -17.80 -5.15
N GLU A 51 -7.59 -18.60 -5.67
CA GLU A 51 -7.10 -19.80 -5.00
C GLU A 51 -6.59 -19.49 -3.59
N LEU A 52 -5.84 -18.39 -3.42
CA LEU A 52 -5.37 -17.95 -2.10
C LEU A 52 -6.55 -17.52 -1.20
N ALA A 53 -7.46 -16.70 -1.71
CA ALA A 53 -8.63 -16.24 -0.95
C ALA A 53 -9.53 -17.39 -0.49
N GLU A 54 -9.73 -18.41 -1.33
CA GLU A 54 -10.46 -19.64 -0.98
C GLU A 54 -9.75 -20.49 0.09
N SER A 55 -8.42 -20.46 0.11
CA SER A 55 -7.62 -21.15 1.12
C SER A 55 -7.48 -20.39 2.43
N TRP A 56 -7.79 -19.08 2.42
CA TRP A 56 -7.74 -18.24 3.61
C TRP A 56 -8.89 -18.54 4.56
N ALA A 57 -8.57 -19.11 5.72
CA ALA A 57 -9.56 -19.54 6.71
C ALA A 57 -9.76 -18.53 7.86
N GLY A 58 -8.99 -17.44 7.87
CA GLY A 58 -9.02 -16.41 8.92
C GLY A 58 -10.03 -15.30 8.65
N PRO A 59 -10.40 -14.51 9.68
CA PRO A 59 -10.98 -13.20 9.48
C PRO A 59 -9.88 -12.23 9.00
N PRO A 60 -10.22 -11.13 8.33
CA PRO A 60 -11.50 -10.90 7.65
C PRO A 60 -11.65 -11.73 6.38
N PRO A 61 -12.86 -11.85 5.80
CA PRO A 61 -13.04 -12.48 4.51
C PRO A 61 -12.26 -11.73 3.43
N VAL A 62 -11.74 -12.47 2.44
CA VAL A 62 -10.96 -11.92 1.33
C VAL A 62 -11.71 -12.13 0.02
N SER A 63 -11.89 -11.06 -0.76
CA SER A 63 -12.44 -11.10 -2.12
C SER A 63 -11.43 -10.59 -3.12
N VAL A 64 -11.53 -11.09 -4.36
CA VAL A 64 -10.64 -10.68 -5.46
C VAL A 64 -11.43 -9.93 -6.51
N ILE A 65 -10.97 -8.73 -6.81
CA ILE A 65 -11.48 -7.88 -7.89
C ILE A 65 -10.52 -8.02 -9.07
N ASP A 66 -11.06 -8.51 -10.19
CA ASP A 66 -10.35 -8.54 -11.47
C ASP A 66 -10.58 -7.20 -12.18
N ASP A 67 -9.52 -6.42 -12.39
CA ASP A 67 -9.59 -5.11 -13.05
C ASP A 67 -9.87 -5.19 -14.57
N GLY A 68 -9.94 -6.41 -15.11
CA GLY A 68 -10.22 -6.68 -16.53
C GLY A 68 -9.02 -6.45 -17.45
N THR A 69 -7.87 -5.96 -16.93
CA THR A 69 -6.70 -5.70 -17.74
C THR A 69 -5.86 -6.95 -17.95
N THR A 70 -5.21 -7.02 -19.13
CA THR A 70 -4.43 -8.21 -19.52
C THR A 70 -3.00 -7.86 -19.91
N ARG A 71 -2.71 -6.60 -20.14
CA ARG A 71 -1.43 -6.09 -20.64
C ARG A 71 -1.01 -4.84 -19.87
N GLU A 72 0.28 -4.54 -19.95
CA GLU A 72 0.87 -3.35 -19.35
C GLU A 72 0.25 -2.03 -19.86
N ASP A 73 -0.16 -2.02 -21.13
CA ASP A 73 -0.67 -0.82 -21.80
C ASP A 73 -2.12 -0.48 -21.42
N ASP A 74 -2.88 -1.45 -20.92
CA ASP A 74 -4.31 -1.28 -20.58
C ASP A 74 -4.58 -1.19 -19.08
N ARG A 75 -3.55 -1.26 -18.24
CA ARG A 75 -3.70 -1.21 -16.78
C ARG A 75 -4.31 0.10 -16.29
N LEU A 76 -5.16 0.00 -15.28
CA LEU A 76 -5.82 1.14 -14.66
C LEU A 76 -4.85 1.97 -13.81
N GLY A 77 -3.80 1.33 -13.27
CA GLY A 77 -2.89 1.91 -12.28
C GLY A 77 -3.45 1.83 -10.86
N ALA A 78 -2.58 1.96 -9.86
CA ALA A 78 -2.95 1.69 -8.47
C ALA A 78 -4.08 2.60 -7.94
N ILE A 79 -4.18 3.84 -8.43
CA ILE A 79 -5.27 4.75 -8.05
C ILE A 79 -6.55 4.41 -8.82
N GLY A 80 -6.43 3.99 -10.08
CA GLY A 80 -7.56 3.47 -10.85
C GLY A 80 -8.12 2.18 -10.26
N ASP A 81 -7.27 1.28 -9.79
CA ASP A 81 -7.67 0.05 -9.09
C ASP A 81 -8.39 0.34 -7.77
N LEU A 82 -7.94 1.37 -7.04
CA LEU A 82 -8.62 1.84 -5.82
C LEU A 82 -10.01 2.38 -6.13
N ASP A 83 -10.14 3.21 -7.14
CA ASP A 83 -11.42 3.78 -7.57
C ASP A 83 -12.39 2.70 -8.06
N LEU A 84 -11.90 1.74 -8.86
CA LEU A 84 -12.65 0.56 -9.29
C LEU A 84 -13.20 -0.21 -8.09
N ALA A 85 -12.39 -0.45 -7.06
CA ALA A 85 -12.83 -1.16 -5.86
C ALA A 85 -13.92 -0.37 -5.12
N ILE A 86 -13.74 0.94 -4.96
CA ILE A 86 -14.72 1.82 -4.30
C ILE A 86 -16.06 1.77 -5.05
N GLU A 87 -16.05 1.91 -6.37
CA GLU A 87 -17.27 1.92 -7.19
C GLU A 87 -17.94 0.55 -7.26
N GLN A 88 -17.18 -0.51 -7.58
CA GLN A 88 -17.72 -1.85 -7.80
C GLN A 88 -18.35 -2.45 -6.54
N GLU A 89 -17.71 -2.27 -5.40
CA GLU A 89 -18.15 -2.82 -4.12
C GLU A 89 -19.03 -1.84 -3.34
N GLY A 90 -19.21 -0.61 -3.84
CA GLY A 90 -19.99 0.43 -3.18
C GLY A 90 -19.43 0.80 -1.81
N LEU A 91 -18.10 0.89 -1.70
CA LEU A 91 -17.41 1.11 -0.43
C LEU A 91 -17.76 2.49 0.13
N ASP A 92 -18.32 2.51 1.32
CA ASP A 92 -18.78 3.72 2.02
C ASP A 92 -18.38 3.67 3.50
N ASP A 93 -17.10 3.32 3.74
CA ASP A 93 -16.48 3.24 5.06
C ASP A 93 -15.03 3.70 5.01
N ASP A 94 -14.36 3.79 6.16
CA ASP A 94 -12.93 4.07 6.23
C ASP A 94 -12.13 2.96 5.51
N LEU A 95 -11.14 3.34 4.69
CA LEU A 95 -10.33 2.39 3.95
C LEU A 95 -8.88 2.39 4.41
N LEU A 96 -8.34 1.18 4.66
CA LEU A 96 -6.91 0.93 4.73
C LEU A 96 -6.47 0.38 3.36
N VAL A 97 -5.50 1.04 2.72
CA VAL A 97 -4.97 0.66 1.41
C VAL A 97 -3.50 0.30 1.56
N ALA A 98 -3.13 -0.90 1.15
CA ALA A 98 -1.75 -1.38 1.23
C ALA A 98 -1.28 -1.95 -0.11
N ALA A 99 -0.07 -1.59 -0.53
CA ALA A 99 0.58 -2.27 -1.64
C ALA A 99 1.01 -3.69 -1.21
N GLY A 100 0.56 -4.69 -1.95
CA GLY A 100 0.79 -6.09 -1.62
C GLY A 100 2.22 -6.60 -1.84
N ASP A 101 3.19 -5.73 -2.11
CA ASP A 101 4.61 -6.04 -2.35
C ASP A 101 5.53 -5.59 -1.20
N SER A 102 4.94 -5.09 -0.13
CA SER A 102 5.64 -4.65 1.08
C SER A 102 5.62 -5.72 2.16
N VAL A 103 6.75 -5.90 2.84
CA VAL A 103 6.86 -6.73 4.03
C VAL A 103 7.16 -5.84 5.23
N PHE A 104 6.33 -5.96 6.26
CA PHE A 104 6.46 -5.21 7.49
C PHE A 104 6.89 -6.13 8.64
N VAL A 105 7.80 -5.63 9.48
CA VAL A 105 8.17 -6.26 10.76
C VAL A 105 7.99 -5.20 11.83
N PHE A 106 6.80 -5.17 12.40
CA PHE A 106 6.43 -4.15 13.36
C PHE A 106 6.99 -4.42 14.78
N SER A 107 7.26 -3.33 15.47
CA SER A 107 7.38 -3.31 16.93
C SER A 107 6.04 -2.78 17.49
N GLY A 108 5.39 -3.52 18.38
CA GLY A 108 4.04 -3.16 18.88
C GLY A 108 2.91 -3.82 18.09
N ASN A 109 1.73 -3.17 18.04
CA ASN A 109 0.51 -3.75 17.45
C ASN A 109 0.39 -3.54 15.92
N GLY A 110 1.44 -3.05 15.28
CA GLY A 110 1.54 -3.01 13.83
C GLY A 110 0.42 -2.25 13.13
N LEU A 111 -0.30 -2.95 12.24
CA LEU A 111 -1.39 -2.36 11.44
C LEU A 111 -2.59 -1.93 12.30
N THR A 112 -2.81 -2.54 13.46
CA THR A 112 -3.85 -2.07 14.41
C THR A 112 -3.55 -0.66 14.89
N ASP A 113 -2.31 -0.36 15.31
CA ASP A 113 -1.91 0.99 15.73
C ASP A 113 -2.05 2.00 14.57
N PHE A 114 -1.78 1.57 13.34
CA PHE A 114 -1.97 2.40 12.15
C PHE A 114 -3.44 2.72 11.88
N ALA A 115 -4.32 1.71 11.93
CA ALA A 115 -5.77 1.88 11.74
C ALA A 115 -6.37 2.79 12.81
N ASP A 116 -6.03 2.58 14.08
CA ASP A 116 -6.48 3.40 15.20
C ASP A 116 -6.02 4.86 15.06
N PHE A 117 -4.75 5.05 14.65
CA PHE A 117 -4.23 6.38 14.37
C PHE A 117 -5.01 7.05 13.25
N GLY A 118 -5.24 6.36 12.13
CA GLY A 118 -6.02 6.87 10.99
C GLY A 118 -7.42 7.30 11.40
N SER A 119 -8.16 6.42 12.07
CA SER A 119 -9.51 6.70 12.58
C SER A 119 -9.53 7.91 13.52
N SER A 120 -8.50 8.08 14.37
CA SER A 120 -8.40 9.22 15.29
C SER A 120 -8.21 10.57 14.60
N LYS A 121 -7.63 10.59 13.39
CA LYS A 121 -7.29 11.83 12.66
C LYS A 121 -8.46 12.38 11.86
N GLN A 122 -9.40 11.55 11.44
CA GLN A 122 -10.50 11.93 10.52
C GLN A 122 -9.99 12.65 9.25
N ALA A 123 -8.78 12.28 8.83
CA ALA A 123 -8.06 12.82 7.67
C ALA A 123 -7.19 11.72 7.06
N PRO A 124 -6.82 11.81 5.77
CA PRO A 124 -5.91 10.85 5.16
C PRO A 124 -4.59 10.74 5.92
N VAL A 125 -4.10 9.50 6.02
CA VAL A 125 -2.79 9.19 6.63
C VAL A 125 -1.96 8.39 5.65
N VAL A 126 -0.69 8.72 5.54
CA VAL A 126 0.31 7.93 4.82
C VAL A 126 1.34 7.38 5.82
N ALA A 127 1.64 6.09 5.71
CA ALA A 127 2.75 5.53 6.46
C ALA A 127 4.08 6.02 5.89
N VAL A 128 5.03 6.29 6.77
CA VAL A 128 6.36 6.78 6.39
C VAL A 128 7.45 5.96 7.07
N TYR A 129 8.62 5.91 6.42
CA TYR A 129 9.78 5.22 6.92
C TYR A 129 11.05 6.07 6.71
N ASP A 130 11.91 6.15 7.72
CA ASP A 130 13.23 6.80 7.56
C ASP A 130 14.22 5.79 7.03
N VAL A 131 14.62 5.95 5.76
CA VAL A 131 15.61 5.06 5.12
C VAL A 131 17.08 5.43 5.47
N GLY A 132 17.29 6.55 6.17
CA GLY A 132 18.61 7.00 6.63
C GLY A 132 19.59 7.42 5.54
N ASP A 133 19.21 7.30 4.26
CA ASP A 133 20.06 7.60 3.11
C ASP A 133 19.25 8.33 2.02
N ARG A 134 19.71 9.54 1.67
CA ARG A 134 19.06 10.36 0.63
C ARG A 134 19.15 9.75 -0.77
N GLU A 135 20.19 9.00 -1.08
CA GLU A 135 20.27 8.31 -2.37
C GLU A 135 19.20 7.21 -2.51
N ALA A 136 18.88 6.53 -1.40
CA ALA A 136 17.80 5.56 -1.38
C ALA A 136 16.43 6.20 -1.63
N VAL A 137 16.20 7.44 -1.17
CA VAL A 137 14.92 8.16 -1.35
C VAL A 137 14.56 8.37 -2.82
N LYS A 138 15.54 8.48 -3.72
CA LYS A 138 15.32 8.67 -5.18
C LYS A 138 14.46 7.56 -5.83
N ARG A 139 14.30 6.43 -5.17
CA ARG A 139 13.47 5.31 -5.62
C ARG A 139 12.04 5.35 -5.09
N PHE A 140 11.79 6.22 -4.12
CA PHE A 140 10.54 6.36 -3.38
C PHE A 140 9.99 7.77 -3.48
N SER A 141 9.04 8.12 -2.63
CA SER A 141 8.55 9.49 -2.47
C SER A 141 9.22 10.16 -1.28
N ALA A 142 9.75 11.37 -1.46
CA ALA A 142 10.24 12.19 -0.34
C ALA A 142 9.08 12.90 0.35
N ILE A 143 9.06 12.87 1.68
CA ILE A 143 8.02 13.53 2.48
C ILE A 143 8.67 14.49 3.48
N THR A 144 8.15 15.72 3.54
CA THR A 144 8.46 16.69 4.59
C THR A 144 7.21 16.99 5.40
N THR A 145 7.35 17.10 6.72
CA THR A 145 6.23 17.31 7.63
C THR A 145 6.43 18.53 8.52
N ASP A 146 5.32 19.09 8.99
CA ASP A 146 5.33 20.09 10.05
C ASP A 146 5.47 19.45 11.46
N ALA A 147 5.50 20.32 12.50
CA ALA A 147 5.59 19.88 13.89
C ALA A 147 4.35 19.06 14.37
N GLN A 148 3.23 19.15 13.64
CA GLN A 148 2.01 18.38 13.90
C GLN A 148 1.95 17.08 13.08
N ARG A 149 3.07 16.70 12.43
CA ARG A 149 3.18 15.52 11.58
C ARG A 149 2.19 15.54 10.40
N ARG A 150 1.93 16.73 9.83
CA ARG A 150 1.16 16.89 8.59
C ARG A 150 2.13 17.07 7.43
N VAL A 151 1.79 16.49 6.29
CA VAL A 151 2.55 16.64 5.04
C VAL A 151 2.52 18.10 4.60
N ILE A 152 3.69 18.71 4.41
CA ILE A 152 3.87 20.05 3.86
C ILE A 152 4.58 20.06 2.52
N ALA A 153 5.31 18.97 2.20
CA ALA A 153 5.86 18.71 0.88
C ALA A 153 5.88 17.20 0.61
N PHE A 154 5.57 16.86 -0.64
CA PHE A 154 5.61 15.49 -1.14
C PHE A 154 6.15 15.54 -2.57
N GLU A 155 7.13 14.71 -2.88
CA GLU A 155 7.72 14.61 -4.22
C GLU A 155 7.96 13.14 -4.57
N GLU A 156 7.32 12.68 -5.64
CA GLU A 156 7.48 11.31 -6.13
C GLU A 156 8.78 11.18 -6.91
N LYS A 157 9.66 10.27 -6.48
CA LYS A 157 10.99 9.99 -7.09
C LYS A 157 11.83 11.24 -7.32
N PRO A 158 12.15 12.00 -6.26
CA PRO A 158 12.88 13.25 -6.36
C PRO A 158 14.31 13.04 -6.91
N ALA A 159 14.75 13.98 -7.74
CA ALA A 159 16.13 13.96 -8.23
C ALA A 159 17.15 14.33 -7.13
N GLU A 160 16.79 15.27 -6.27
CA GLU A 160 17.63 15.79 -5.18
C GLU A 160 16.82 15.85 -3.88
N PRO A 161 16.64 14.71 -3.17
CA PRO A 161 15.84 14.68 -1.96
C PRO A 161 16.51 15.43 -0.80
N GLU A 162 15.72 16.26 -0.10
CA GLU A 162 16.20 17.01 1.07
C GLU A 162 15.97 16.26 2.39
N THR A 163 15.20 15.19 2.38
CA THR A 163 14.83 14.36 3.53
C THR A 163 15.26 12.90 3.34
N THR A 164 15.31 12.13 4.42
CA THR A 164 15.45 10.66 4.39
C THR A 164 14.14 9.95 4.65
N LEU A 165 13.06 10.72 4.91
CA LEU A 165 11.73 10.18 5.18
C LEU A 165 11.02 9.88 3.86
N VAL A 166 10.62 8.63 3.66
CA VAL A 166 9.90 8.18 2.46
C VAL A 166 8.46 7.82 2.76
N GLY A 167 7.57 8.06 1.79
CA GLY A 167 6.22 7.52 1.81
C GLY A 167 6.23 6.03 1.48
N VAL A 168 5.55 5.26 2.29
CA VAL A 168 5.30 3.84 2.07
C VAL A 168 3.88 3.67 1.56
N ALA A 169 3.68 2.75 0.62
CA ALA A 169 2.36 2.48 0.04
C ALA A 169 1.45 1.72 1.04
N LEU A 170 1.19 2.37 2.15
CA LEU A 170 0.24 2.03 3.20
C LEU A 170 -0.49 3.31 3.60
N TYR A 171 -1.78 3.35 3.32
CA TYR A 171 -2.60 4.56 3.46
C TYR A 171 -3.86 4.27 4.26
N PHE A 172 -4.35 5.29 4.96
CA PHE A 172 -5.68 5.31 5.55
C PHE A 172 -6.46 6.47 4.92
N TYR A 173 -7.63 6.17 4.38
CA TYR A 173 -8.55 7.16 3.83
C TYR A 173 -9.87 7.09 4.59
N PRO A 174 -10.24 8.15 5.35
CA PRO A 174 -11.55 8.18 5.98
C PRO A 174 -12.64 8.24 4.92
N ARG A 175 -13.78 7.63 5.21
CA ARG A 175 -14.98 7.59 4.36
C ARG A 175 -15.28 8.95 3.69
N SER A 176 -15.20 10.03 4.45
CA SER A 176 -15.51 11.39 3.97
C SER A 176 -14.57 11.88 2.86
N GLN A 177 -13.43 11.24 2.65
CA GLN A 177 -12.41 11.61 1.67
C GLN A 177 -12.37 10.67 0.45
N LEU A 178 -13.13 9.58 0.44
CA LEU A 178 -13.18 8.66 -0.71
C LEU A 178 -13.59 9.33 -2.02
N PRO A 179 -14.53 10.30 -2.04
CA PRO A 179 -14.87 11.01 -3.26
C PRO A 179 -13.71 11.78 -3.90
N LEU A 180 -12.63 12.04 -3.14
CA LEU A 180 -11.44 12.70 -3.68
C LEU A 180 -10.62 11.78 -4.60
N VAL A 181 -10.79 10.45 -4.52
CA VAL A 181 -10.13 9.50 -5.43
C VAL A 181 -10.68 9.66 -6.84
N ALA A 182 -12.00 9.58 -7.00
CA ALA A 182 -12.66 9.82 -8.29
C ALA A 182 -12.34 11.21 -8.84
N ARG A 183 -12.43 12.25 -8.01
CA ARG A 183 -12.09 13.62 -8.42
C ARG A 183 -10.66 13.75 -8.92
N TYR A 184 -9.68 13.08 -8.27
CA TYR A 184 -8.29 13.06 -8.71
C TYR A 184 -8.17 12.53 -10.16
N LEU A 185 -8.88 11.45 -10.47
CA LEU A 185 -8.88 10.84 -11.80
C LEU A 185 -9.63 11.69 -12.83
N GLU A 186 -10.78 12.27 -12.47
CA GLU A 186 -11.57 13.17 -13.31
C GLU A 186 -10.78 14.43 -13.73
N GLU A 187 -9.89 14.93 -12.88
CA GLU A 187 -8.98 16.03 -13.19
C GLU A 187 -7.85 15.62 -14.17
N GLY A 188 -7.79 14.36 -14.60
CA GLY A 188 -6.80 13.85 -15.57
C GLY A 188 -5.42 13.59 -14.97
N ASN A 189 -5.32 13.41 -13.66
CA ASN A 189 -4.08 13.11 -12.98
C ASN A 189 -3.60 11.67 -13.26
N ASN A 190 -2.32 11.40 -13.04
CA ASN A 190 -1.71 10.11 -13.31
C ASN A 190 -2.21 9.02 -12.34
N PRO A 191 -2.87 7.94 -12.81
CA PRO A 191 -3.45 6.89 -11.98
C PRO A 191 -2.44 5.85 -11.46
N ASP A 192 -1.22 5.82 -11.99
CA ASP A 192 -0.31 4.68 -11.87
C ASP A 192 0.34 4.56 -10.47
N GLN A 193 0.80 5.66 -9.92
CA GLN A 193 1.59 5.66 -8.69
C GLN A 193 0.76 6.17 -7.51
N PRO A 194 0.52 5.36 -6.47
CA PRO A 194 -0.36 5.75 -5.36
C PRO A 194 0.15 6.99 -4.59
N GLY A 195 1.45 7.23 -4.55
CA GLY A 195 2.05 8.44 -4.00
C GLY A 195 1.58 9.73 -4.68
N ARG A 196 1.22 9.67 -5.97
CA ARG A 196 0.68 10.84 -6.71
C ARG A 196 -0.66 11.32 -6.14
N LEU A 197 -1.48 10.41 -5.65
CA LEU A 197 -2.72 10.80 -4.95
C LEU A 197 -2.39 11.59 -3.68
N VAL A 198 -1.40 11.16 -2.89
CA VAL A 198 -0.97 11.87 -1.68
C VAL A 198 -0.39 13.25 -2.04
N GLU A 199 0.43 13.34 -3.11
CA GLU A 199 0.99 14.59 -3.63
C GLU A 199 -0.08 15.61 -4.02
N TRP A 200 -1.22 15.15 -4.50
CA TRP A 200 -2.37 16.00 -4.82
C TRP A 200 -3.20 16.30 -3.55
N LEU A 201 -3.47 15.28 -2.72
CA LEU A 201 -4.34 15.37 -1.54
C LEU A 201 -3.87 16.38 -0.51
N TYR A 202 -2.54 16.44 -0.21
CA TYR A 202 -2.05 17.33 0.86
C TYR A 202 -2.25 18.82 0.53
N ARG A 203 -2.54 19.16 -0.73
CA ARG A 203 -2.90 20.50 -1.17
C ARG A 203 -4.40 20.78 -1.06
N GLN A 204 -5.22 19.75 -0.89
CA GLN A 204 -6.68 19.84 -0.78
C GLN A 204 -7.14 19.76 0.68
N VAL A 205 -6.56 18.82 1.42
CA VAL A 205 -6.92 18.52 2.81
C VAL A 205 -5.66 18.22 3.62
N PRO A 206 -5.69 18.39 4.96
CA PRO A 206 -4.59 17.93 5.81
C PRO A 206 -4.34 16.43 5.63
N VAL A 207 -3.10 16.05 5.32
CA VAL A 207 -2.66 14.65 5.27
C VAL A 207 -1.67 14.44 6.41
N HIS A 208 -1.89 13.45 7.26
CA HIS A 208 -1.00 13.11 8.36
C HIS A 208 -0.02 12.01 7.98
N VAL A 209 1.08 11.92 8.73
CA VAL A 209 2.01 10.81 8.60
C VAL A 209 2.01 9.95 9.85
N TRP A 210 2.16 8.64 9.64
CA TRP A 210 2.41 7.65 10.69
C TRP A 210 3.74 6.97 10.40
N GLU A 211 4.69 7.05 11.32
CA GLU A 211 6.00 6.46 11.17
C GLU A 211 5.96 4.99 11.55
N ILE A 212 6.41 4.12 10.64
CA ILE A 212 6.42 2.67 10.83
C ILE A 212 7.33 2.31 12.00
N PRO A 213 6.80 1.72 13.08
CA PRO A 213 7.64 1.25 14.18
C PRO A 213 8.22 -0.11 13.83
N GLY A 214 9.51 -0.18 13.52
CA GLY A 214 10.17 -1.43 13.18
C GLY A 214 10.89 -1.41 11.85
N ARG A 215 10.65 -2.42 10.99
CA ARG A 215 11.32 -2.53 9.68
C ARG A 215 10.30 -2.69 8.56
N TRP A 216 10.66 -2.13 7.42
CA TRP A 216 9.91 -2.24 6.17
C TRP A 216 10.84 -2.66 5.03
N TYR A 217 10.36 -3.56 4.18
CA TYR A 217 11.04 -4.04 2.99
C TYR A 217 10.14 -3.86 1.77
N ASP A 218 10.61 -3.07 0.80
CA ASP A 218 10.03 -3.03 -0.55
C ASP A 218 10.61 -4.19 -1.36
N ILE A 219 9.79 -5.18 -1.70
CA ILE A 219 10.21 -6.36 -2.47
C ILE A 219 10.17 -6.03 -3.97
N GLY A 220 11.03 -5.10 -4.37
CA GLY A 220 11.17 -4.65 -5.76
C GLY A 220 12.29 -5.35 -6.54
N SER A 221 13.27 -5.94 -5.86
CA SER A 221 14.44 -6.57 -6.46
C SER A 221 14.73 -7.95 -5.86
N ARG A 222 15.62 -8.71 -6.53
CA ARG A 222 16.08 -10.00 -5.99
C ARG A 222 16.88 -9.80 -4.69
N GLU A 223 17.66 -8.74 -4.62
CA GLU A 223 18.47 -8.39 -3.45
C GLU A 223 17.58 -8.12 -2.24
N THR A 224 16.51 -7.32 -2.40
CA THR A 224 15.57 -7.03 -1.30
C THR A 224 14.78 -8.27 -0.88
N LEU A 225 14.41 -9.15 -1.83
CA LEU A 225 13.79 -10.45 -1.52
C LEU A 225 14.73 -11.35 -0.71
N GLU A 226 16.00 -11.48 -1.12
CA GLU A 226 16.99 -12.30 -0.42
C GLU A 226 17.34 -11.72 0.96
N GLN A 227 17.37 -10.39 1.09
CA GLN A 227 17.56 -9.73 2.38
C GLN A 227 16.40 -10.02 3.32
N ALA A 228 15.16 -9.79 2.88
CA ALA A 228 13.98 -10.09 3.69
C ALA A 228 13.92 -11.57 4.11
N ASN A 229 14.24 -12.48 3.18
CA ASN A 229 14.33 -13.92 3.51
C ASN A 229 15.37 -14.24 4.59
N ARG A 230 16.58 -13.63 4.53
CA ARG A 230 17.62 -13.87 5.57
C ARG A 230 17.21 -13.34 6.94
N GLU A 231 16.49 -12.24 6.98
CA GLU A 231 16.11 -11.57 8.22
C GLU A 231 14.82 -12.13 8.84
N LEU A 232 14.00 -12.83 8.04
CA LEU A 232 12.73 -13.43 8.44
C LEU A 232 12.76 -14.98 8.38
N ALA A 233 13.90 -15.58 8.06
CA ALA A 233 14.09 -17.01 8.24
C ALA A 233 14.14 -17.32 9.74
N ASP A 234 13.13 -18.03 10.24
CA ASP A 234 13.11 -18.62 11.59
C ASP A 234 14.10 -19.77 11.72
#